data_3753c2b634663cdb5ce7a794042fc3bb
#
_entry.id   3753c2b634663cdb5ce7a794042fc3bb
#
_cell.length_a   1.000
_cell.length_b   1.000
_cell.length_c   1.000
_cell.angle_alpha   90.00
_cell.angle_beta   90.00
_cell.angle_gamma   90.00
#
_symmetry.space_group_name_H-M   'P 1'
#
loop_
_entity.id
_entity.type
_entity.pdbx_description
1 polymer ?
#
loop_
_entity_poly.entity_id
_entity_poly.type
_entity_poly.pdbx_seq_one_letter_code
_entity_poly.pdbx_strand_id
1 'polypeptide(L)'
;LMDADVLADSEALVEALIDADVLADSLALVEALIDADVLADSLALVEALIDADVLADSLALVEALCDADVLADSLALVEALMDADVLADSLALVEALIDADVLADSLALVEALMEADVLADSLALVEALIDADVLADSLALVEALIDADVLADSLALVEALCDALVLADSLALVDALMDADVLADSLALVDALIEAEVLADSDALVEALMDADVLADSLALVEALIEALVLADSLALVEALIDADVLADSLALVEALIEADVLADSLALVEALCDADVLADSLALVDALM
;
A
#
# COMPACT_ATOMS: atom_id res chain seq x y z
N LEU A 1 9.27 15.60 -39.80
CA LEU A 1 8.58 16.70 -40.51
C LEU A 1 8.34 17.84 -39.54
N MET A 2 8.40 19.05 -39.95
CA MET A 2 8.10 20.27 -39.16
C MET A 2 6.81 20.89 -39.71
N ASP A 3 5.89 21.27 -38.87
CA ASP A 3 4.61 21.91 -39.18
C ASP A 3 3.77 21.15 -40.23
N ALA A 4 3.54 19.85 -40.04
CA ALA A 4 2.77 19.04 -41.00
C ALA A 4 1.89 18.00 -40.28
N ASP A 5 0.60 18.26 -40.24
CA ASP A 5 -0.38 17.32 -39.66
C ASP A 5 -0.48 16.03 -40.51
N VAL A 6 -0.60 14.88 -39.85
CA VAL A 6 -0.84 13.58 -40.47
C VAL A 6 -2.30 13.18 -40.26
N LEU A 7 -3.04 12.98 -41.35
CA LEU A 7 -4.42 12.51 -41.34
C LEU A 7 -4.54 11.27 -42.23
N ALA A 8 -4.83 10.10 -41.64
CA ALA A 8 -4.91 8.83 -42.39
C ALA A 8 -5.88 7.85 -41.69
N ASP A 9 -6.61 7.01 -42.44
CA ASP A 9 -7.40 5.91 -41.86
C ASP A 9 -6.49 4.83 -41.24
N SER A 10 -5.33 4.58 -41.82
CA SER A 10 -4.33 3.65 -41.28
C SER A 10 -2.93 4.02 -41.71
N GLU A 11 -2.05 4.15 -40.76
CA GLU A 11 -0.62 4.43 -41.00
C GLU A 11 0.24 3.37 -40.32
N ALA A 12 1.32 2.96 -40.96
CA ALA A 12 2.18 1.93 -40.39
C ALA A 12 3.37 2.51 -39.61
N LEU A 13 3.82 3.72 -39.97
CA LEU A 13 5.00 4.34 -39.35
C LEU A 13 4.93 5.85 -39.48
N VAL A 14 5.07 6.52 -38.33
CA VAL A 14 5.36 7.95 -38.24
C VAL A 14 6.71 8.09 -37.54
N GLU A 15 7.73 8.61 -38.24
CA GLU A 15 9.08 8.58 -37.69
C GLU A 15 9.37 9.77 -36.79
N ALA A 16 9.32 10.95 -37.22
CA ALA A 16 9.64 12.09 -36.37
C ALA A 16 8.87 13.34 -36.81
N LEU A 17 8.05 13.85 -35.93
CA LEU A 17 7.31 15.09 -36.14
C LEU A 17 7.70 16.11 -35.06
N ILE A 18 7.67 17.36 -35.45
CA ILE A 18 7.86 18.51 -34.55
C ILE A 18 6.78 19.52 -34.90
N ASP A 19 6.03 20.02 -33.95
CA ASP A 19 4.89 20.91 -34.13
C ASP A 19 3.84 20.34 -35.12
N ALA A 20 3.50 19.04 -35.02
CA ALA A 20 2.61 18.41 -35.99
C ALA A 20 1.74 17.31 -35.37
N ASP A 21 0.43 17.42 -35.50
CA ASP A 21 -0.53 16.49 -34.92
C ASP A 21 -0.76 15.25 -35.79
N VAL A 22 -1.02 14.11 -35.16
CA VAL A 22 -1.34 12.84 -35.81
C VAL A 22 -2.79 12.44 -35.51
N LEU A 23 -3.60 12.26 -36.53
CA LEU A 23 -4.97 11.75 -36.42
C LEU A 23 -5.13 10.52 -37.33
N ALA A 24 -5.38 9.34 -36.74
CA ALA A 24 -5.53 8.10 -37.50
C ALA A 24 -6.50 7.12 -36.81
N ASP A 25 -7.28 6.33 -37.57
CA ASP A 25 -8.08 5.25 -36.96
C ASP A 25 -7.17 4.14 -36.43
N SER A 26 -6.07 3.82 -37.14
CA SER A 26 -5.12 2.84 -36.65
C SER A 26 -3.69 3.20 -37.00
N LEU A 27 -2.83 3.24 -36.01
CA LEU A 27 -1.42 3.60 -36.13
C LEU A 27 -0.57 2.49 -35.50
N ALA A 28 0.43 2.00 -36.24
CA ALA A 28 1.22 0.89 -35.73
C ALA A 28 2.46 1.34 -34.95
N LEU A 29 3.13 2.41 -35.40
CA LEU A 29 4.35 2.88 -34.73
C LEU A 29 4.50 4.39 -34.85
N VAL A 30 4.77 5.02 -33.74
CA VAL A 30 5.24 6.40 -33.64
C VAL A 30 6.60 6.38 -32.96
N GLU A 31 7.65 6.90 -33.61
CA GLU A 31 8.99 6.85 -33.03
C GLU A 31 9.29 8.07 -32.16
N ALA A 32 9.09 9.27 -32.64
CA ALA A 32 9.41 10.45 -31.83
C ALA A 32 8.55 11.65 -32.22
N LEU A 33 7.84 12.19 -31.25
CA LEU A 33 7.08 13.42 -31.40
C LEU A 33 7.58 14.46 -30.40
N ILE A 34 7.58 15.71 -30.83
CA ILE A 34 7.92 16.86 -29.99
C ILE A 34 6.90 17.94 -30.27
N ASP A 35 6.23 18.48 -29.26
CA ASP A 35 5.14 19.44 -29.38
C ASP A 35 4.05 18.98 -30.36
N ALA A 36 3.66 17.67 -30.31
CA ALA A 36 2.75 17.10 -31.30
C ALA A 36 1.83 16.03 -30.69
N ASP A 37 0.52 16.21 -30.82
CA ASP A 37 -0.46 15.33 -30.22
C ASP A 37 -0.81 14.12 -31.09
N VAL A 38 -1.13 12.98 -30.48
CA VAL A 38 -1.59 11.76 -31.16
C VAL A 38 -3.02 11.44 -30.78
N LEU A 39 -3.91 11.35 -31.76
CA LEU A 39 -5.27 10.86 -31.60
C LEU A 39 -5.51 9.65 -32.50
N ALA A 40 -5.79 8.47 -31.91
CA ALA A 40 -5.99 7.24 -32.66
C ALA A 40 -6.99 6.30 -31.97
N ASP A 41 -7.86 5.59 -32.73
CA ASP A 41 -8.68 4.53 -32.14
C ASP A 41 -7.82 3.38 -31.65
N SER A 42 -6.75 3.02 -32.40
CA SER A 42 -5.83 1.97 -31.95
C SER A 42 -4.40 2.31 -32.31
N LEU A 43 -3.55 2.30 -31.31
CA LEU A 43 -2.11 2.60 -31.42
C LEU A 43 -1.32 1.43 -30.82
N ALA A 44 -0.34 0.90 -31.55
CA ALA A 44 0.38 -0.26 -31.08
C ALA A 44 1.66 0.09 -30.32
N LEU A 45 2.42 1.10 -30.78
CA LEU A 45 3.68 1.47 -30.14
C LEU A 45 3.97 2.96 -30.29
N VAL A 46 4.32 3.56 -29.16
CA VAL A 46 4.91 4.90 -29.11
C VAL A 46 6.26 4.77 -28.40
N GLU A 47 7.33 5.24 -29.03
CA GLU A 47 8.66 5.13 -28.44
C GLU A 47 9.02 6.35 -27.59
N ALA A 48 8.87 7.55 -28.09
CA ALA A 48 9.25 8.73 -27.31
C ALA A 48 8.40 9.96 -27.65
N LEU A 49 7.78 10.53 -26.63
CA LEU A 49 7.05 11.80 -26.72
C LEU A 49 7.67 12.82 -25.78
N ILE A 50 7.69 14.05 -26.22
CA ILE A 50 8.12 15.19 -25.40
C ILE A 50 7.14 16.34 -25.65
N ASP A 51 6.52 16.88 -24.61
CA ASP A 51 5.49 17.91 -24.70
C ASP A 51 4.35 17.50 -25.65
N ALA A 52 3.93 16.22 -25.64
CA ALA A 52 2.98 15.70 -26.62
C ALA A 52 2.02 14.68 -26.02
N ASP A 53 0.73 14.90 -26.16
CA ASP A 53 -0.32 14.08 -25.54
C ASP A 53 -0.76 12.91 -26.42
N VAL A 54 -1.15 11.78 -25.81
CA VAL A 54 -1.69 10.62 -26.50
C VAL A 54 -3.13 10.36 -26.06
N LEU A 55 -4.05 10.35 -27.01
CA LEU A 55 -5.43 9.94 -26.80
C LEU A 55 -5.74 8.74 -27.72
N ALA A 56 -6.07 7.58 -27.11
CA ALA A 56 -6.36 6.36 -27.88
C ALA A 56 -7.42 5.47 -27.18
N ASP A 57 -8.33 4.83 -27.92
CA ASP A 57 -9.21 3.82 -27.30
C ASP A 57 -8.39 2.61 -26.84
N SER A 58 -7.38 2.20 -27.62
CA SER A 58 -6.50 1.10 -27.22
C SER A 58 -5.05 1.38 -27.58
N LEU A 59 -4.19 1.33 -26.59
CA LEU A 59 -2.76 1.55 -26.71
C LEU A 59 -2.02 0.33 -26.15
N ALA A 60 -1.07 -0.21 -26.91
CA ALA A 60 -0.40 -1.43 -26.46
C ALA A 60 0.92 -1.16 -25.72
N LEU A 61 1.72 -0.21 -26.19
CA LEU A 61 3.02 0.07 -25.55
C LEU A 61 3.40 1.54 -25.69
N VAL A 62 3.82 2.10 -24.58
CA VAL A 62 4.49 3.40 -24.54
C VAL A 62 5.84 3.19 -23.84
N GLU A 63 6.94 3.59 -24.48
CA GLU A 63 8.27 3.41 -23.88
C GLU A 63 8.72 4.60 -23.04
N ALA A 64 8.63 5.81 -23.55
CA ALA A 64 9.10 6.96 -22.79
C ALA A 64 8.30 8.24 -23.07
N LEU A 65 7.77 8.85 -22.03
CA LEU A 65 7.11 10.14 -22.09
C LEU A 65 7.82 11.14 -21.16
N CYS A 66 7.91 12.37 -21.62
CA CYS A 66 8.35 13.49 -20.79
C CYS A 66 7.43 14.69 -21.01
N ASP A 67 6.86 15.25 -19.95
CA ASP A 67 5.89 16.33 -20.02
C ASP A 67 4.71 16.01 -20.96
N ALA A 68 4.22 14.74 -20.96
CA ALA A 68 3.22 14.28 -21.91
C ALA A 68 2.20 13.32 -21.29
N ASP A 69 0.92 13.58 -21.50
CA ASP A 69 -0.16 12.82 -20.87
C ASP A 69 -0.68 11.69 -21.76
N VAL A 70 -1.10 10.57 -21.13
CA VAL A 70 -1.73 9.45 -21.82
C VAL A 70 -3.17 9.27 -21.35
N LEU A 71 -4.11 9.32 -22.28
CA LEU A 71 -5.51 8.98 -22.04
C LEU A 71 -5.93 7.80 -22.93
N ALA A 72 -6.31 6.66 -22.33
CA ALA A 72 -6.71 5.48 -23.08
C ALA A 72 -7.77 4.66 -22.35
N ASP A 73 -8.75 4.07 -23.09
CA ASP A 73 -9.67 3.11 -22.47
C ASP A 73 -8.92 1.85 -22.03
N SER A 74 -7.95 1.38 -22.83
CA SER A 74 -7.13 0.23 -22.46
C SER A 74 -5.67 0.42 -22.83
N LEU A 75 -4.81 0.33 -21.86
CA LEU A 75 -3.36 0.47 -22.00
C LEU A 75 -2.68 -0.79 -21.46
N ALA A 76 -1.78 -1.38 -22.24
CA ALA A 76 -1.17 -2.63 -21.82
C ALA A 76 0.17 -2.44 -21.09
N LEU A 77 1.02 -1.54 -21.57
CA LEU A 77 2.34 -1.33 -20.95
C LEU A 77 2.82 0.11 -21.10
N VAL A 78 3.28 0.65 -19.99
CA VAL A 78 4.05 1.89 -19.96
C VAL A 78 5.37 1.61 -19.28
N GLU A 79 6.49 1.95 -19.91
CA GLU A 79 7.80 1.67 -19.32
C GLU A 79 8.34 2.83 -18.48
N ALA A 80 8.34 4.05 -19.01
CA ALA A 80 8.90 5.17 -18.24
C ALA A 80 8.17 6.48 -18.50
N LEU A 81 7.68 7.09 -17.44
CA LEU A 81 7.08 8.42 -17.48
C LEU A 81 7.86 9.38 -16.59
N MET A 82 7.94 10.63 -17.02
CA MET A 82 8.56 11.70 -16.25
C MET A 82 7.75 12.98 -16.44
N ASP A 83 7.21 13.54 -15.35
CA ASP A 83 6.29 14.68 -15.37
C ASP A 83 5.07 14.42 -16.30
N ALA A 84 4.53 13.18 -16.30
CA ALA A 84 3.49 12.79 -17.26
C ALA A 84 2.43 11.90 -16.63
N ASP A 85 1.16 12.21 -16.83
CA ASP A 85 0.06 11.52 -16.19
C ASP A 85 -0.56 10.43 -17.07
N VAL A 86 -1.05 9.34 -16.45
CA VAL A 86 -1.76 8.25 -17.13
C VAL A 86 -3.20 8.15 -16.64
N LEU A 87 -4.16 8.26 -17.54
CA LEU A 87 -5.57 8.02 -17.27
C LEU A 87 -6.07 6.86 -18.15
N ALA A 88 -6.52 5.75 -17.55
CA ALA A 88 -7.00 4.59 -18.29
C ALA A 88 -8.12 3.84 -17.55
N ASP A 89 -9.14 3.31 -18.27
CA ASP A 89 -10.10 2.41 -17.64
C ASP A 89 -9.41 1.11 -17.21
N SER A 90 -8.49 0.59 -18.03
CA SER A 90 -7.73 -0.62 -17.68
C SER A 90 -6.27 -0.50 -18.09
N LEU A 91 -5.40 -0.65 -17.13
CA LEU A 91 -3.95 -0.59 -17.28
C LEU A 91 -3.32 -1.89 -16.77
N ALA A 92 -2.46 -2.52 -17.57
CA ALA A 92 -1.92 -3.81 -17.16
C ALA A 92 -0.56 -3.69 -16.45
N LEU A 93 0.34 -2.84 -16.95
CA LEU A 93 1.68 -2.72 -16.35
C LEU A 93 2.23 -1.31 -16.49
N VAL A 94 2.76 -0.80 -15.40
CA VAL A 94 3.58 0.41 -15.36
C VAL A 94 4.90 0.04 -14.69
N GLU A 95 6.03 0.32 -15.34
CA GLU A 95 7.33 -0.02 -14.78
C GLU A 95 7.94 1.10 -13.94
N ALA A 96 8.02 2.31 -14.44
CA ALA A 96 8.66 3.39 -13.69
C ALA A 96 8.00 4.76 -13.93
N LEU A 97 7.59 5.40 -12.85
CA LEU A 97 7.06 6.76 -12.88
C LEU A 97 7.91 7.67 -11.97
N ILE A 98 8.11 8.89 -12.43
CA ILE A 98 8.77 9.94 -11.63
C ILE A 98 7.98 11.24 -11.82
N ASP A 99 7.48 11.82 -10.73
CA ASP A 99 6.62 13.00 -10.74
C ASP A 99 5.38 12.81 -11.66
N ALA A 100 4.78 11.60 -11.67
CA ALA A 100 3.71 11.27 -12.60
C ALA A 100 2.61 10.45 -11.95
N ASP A 101 1.36 10.82 -12.16
CA ASP A 101 0.21 10.21 -11.50
C ASP A 101 -0.47 9.15 -12.38
N VAL A 102 -1.02 8.11 -11.76
CA VAL A 102 -1.80 7.07 -12.44
C VAL A 102 -3.23 7.04 -11.92
N LEU A 103 -4.20 7.22 -12.81
CA LEU A 103 -5.62 7.06 -12.51
C LEU A 103 -6.20 5.93 -13.37
N ALA A 104 -6.70 4.85 -12.75
CA ALA A 104 -7.26 3.72 -13.49
C ALA A 104 -8.41 3.03 -12.74
N ASP A 105 -9.46 2.57 -13.44
CA ASP A 105 -10.47 1.73 -12.79
C ASP A 105 -9.85 0.38 -12.38
N SER A 106 -8.99 -0.20 -13.22
CA SER A 106 -8.29 -1.44 -12.89
C SER A 106 -6.83 -1.42 -13.32
N LEU A 107 -5.94 -1.61 -12.39
CA LEU A 107 -4.50 -1.63 -12.58
C LEU A 107 -3.94 -2.96 -12.07
N ALA A 108 -3.14 -3.65 -12.88
CA ALA A 108 -2.67 -4.96 -12.48
C ALA A 108 -1.29 -4.93 -11.80
N LEU A 109 -0.35 -4.15 -12.32
CA LEU A 109 1.01 -4.10 -11.74
C LEU A 109 1.64 -2.72 -11.90
N VAL A 110 2.21 -2.25 -10.80
CA VAL A 110 3.10 -1.09 -10.78
C VAL A 110 4.40 -1.53 -10.12
N GLU A 111 5.55 -1.31 -10.79
CA GLU A 111 6.82 -1.74 -10.23
C GLU A 111 7.52 -0.67 -9.40
N ALA A 112 7.67 0.54 -9.90
CA ALA A 112 8.38 1.57 -9.14
C ALA A 112 7.81 2.98 -9.37
N LEU A 113 7.44 3.62 -8.29
CA LEU A 113 6.99 5.01 -8.28
C LEU A 113 7.89 5.86 -7.40
N MET A 114 8.10 7.10 -7.84
CA MET A 114 8.87 8.08 -7.08
C MET A 114 8.19 9.45 -7.20
N GLU A 115 7.72 9.99 -6.07
CA GLU A 115 6.93 11.23 -6.02
C GLU A 115 5.67 11.16 -6.93
N ALA A 116 5.04 9.97 -7.03
CA ALA A 116 3.93 9.72 -7.94
C ALA A 116 2.77 8.98 -7.26
N ASP A 117 1.54 9.43 -7.49
CA ASP A 117 0.38 8.88 -6.82
C ASP A 117 -0.40 7.88 -7.69
N VAL A 118 -0.98 6.86 -7.07
CA VAL A 118 -1.83 5.88 -7.74
C VAL A 118 -3.25 5.93 -7.20
N LEU A 119 -4.22 6.16 -8.06
CA LEU A 119 -5.63 6.08 -7.73
C LEU A 119 -6.30 5.00 -8.61
N ALA A 120 -6.85 3.94 -7.98
CA ALA A 120 -7.50 2.86 -8.71
C ALA A 120 -8.67 2.24 -7.93
N ASP A 121 -9.76 1.83 -8.61
CA ASP A 121 -10.81 1.04 -7.95
C ASP A 121 -10.25 -0.33 -7.55
N SER A 122 -9.44 -0.95 -8.41
CA SER A 122 -8.80 -2.24 -8.10
C SER A 122 -7.35 -2.30 -8.55
N LEU A 123 -6.48 -2.55 -7.63
CA LEU A 123 -5.03 -2.66 -7.85
C LEU A 123 -4.54 -4.02 -7.35
N ALA A 124 -3.79 -4.75 -8.19
CA ALA A 124 -3.39 -6.08 -7.80
C ALA A 124 -2.01 -6.13 -7.15
N LEU A 125 -1.03 -5.41 -7.66
CA LEU A 125 0.33 -5.44 -7.12
C LEU A 125 1.04 -4.11 -7.28
N VAL A 126 1.66 -3.66 -6.19
CA VAL A 126 2.63 -2.56 -6.19
C VAL A 126 3.92 -3.08 -5.55
N GLU A 127 5.05 -2.93 -6.23
CA GLU A 127 6.31 -3.43 -5.69
C GLU A 127 7.07 -2.40 -4.86
N ALA A 128 7.29 -1.19 -5.35
CA ALA A 128 8.07 -0.21 -4.61
C ALA A 128 7.57 1.23 -4.81
N LEU A 129 7.28 1.89 -3.70
CA LEU A 129 6.89 3.30 -3.68
C LEU A 129 7.87 4.09 -2.80
N ILE A 130 8.21 5.28 -3.26
CA ILE A 130 9.02 6.24 -2.48
C ILE A 130 8.38 7.63 -2.62
N ASP A 131 7.99 8.24 -1.50
CA ASP A 131 7.27 9.52 -1.48
C ASP A 131 5.99 9.50 -2.35
N ALA A 132 5.28 8.35 -2.39
CA ALA A 132 4.15 8.16 -3.29
C ALA A 132 2.96 7.49 -2.60
N ASP A 133 1.76 7.99 -2.84
CA ASP A 133 0.57 7.51 -2.16
C ASP A 133 -0.28 6.57 -3.02
N VAL A 134 -0.93 5.58 -2.40
CA VAL A 134 -1.85 4.67 -3.06
C VAL A 134 -3.25 4.80 -2.48
N LEU A 135 -4.23 5.09 -3.32
CA LEU A 135 -5.64 5.09 -2.98
C LEU A 135 -6.38 4.05 -3.82
N ALA A 136 -6.97 3.03 -3.20
CA ALA A 136 -7.70 1.99 -3.92
C ALA A 136 -8.89 1.44 -3.11
N ASP A 137 -10.02 1.10 -3.78
CA ASP A 137 -11.08 0.36 -3.10
C ASP A 137 -10.62 -1.03 -2.71
N SER A 138 -9.85 -1.70 -3.59
CA SER A 138 -9.29 -3.02 -3.28
C SER A 138 -7.85 -3.17 -3.76
N LEU A 139 -6.97 -3.47 -2.86
CA LEU A 139 -5.54 -3.65 -3.10
C LEU A 139 -5.12 -5.06 -2.63
N ALA A 140 -4.43 -5.81 -3.47
CA ALA A 140 -4.09 -7.17 -3.11
C ALA A 140 -2.70 -7.30 -2.48
N LEU A 141 -1.69 -6.63 -3.01
CA LEU A 141 -0.32 -6.75 -2.49
C LEU A 141 0.47 -5.46 -2.66
N VAL A 142 1.12 -5.06 -1.60
CA VAL A 142 2.15 -4.02 -1.60
C VAL A 142 3.41 -4.61 -0.98
N GLU A 143 4.55 -4.52 -1.67
CA GLU A 143 5.79 -5.10 -1.15
C GLU A 143 6.62 -4.12 -0.33
N ALA A 144 6.91 -2.93 -0.82
CA ALA A 144 7.76 -2.00 -0.09
C ALA A 144 7.33 -0.54 -0.26
N LEU A 145 7.12 0.12 0.87
CA LEU A 145 6.81 1.55 0.92
C LEU A 145 7.83 2.28 1.77
N ILE A 146 8.23 3.46 1.31
CA ILE A 146 9.10 4.37 2.07
C ILE A 146 8.54 5.79 1.96
N ASP A 147 8.20 6.41 3.08
CA ASP A 147 7.55 7.72 3.14
C ASP A 147 6.26 7.77 2.29
N ALA A 148 5.49 6.66 2.25
CA ALA A 148 4.35 6.52 1.37
C ALA A 148 3.11 5.97 2.09
N ASP A 149 1.95 6.54 1.82
CA ASP A 149 0.72 6.17 2.51
C ASP A 149 -0.19 5.28 1.65
N VAL A 150 -0.87 4.33 2.28
CA VAL A 150 -1.84 3.46 1.62
C VAL A 150 -3.23 3.65 2.23
N LEU A 151 -4.20 4.00 1.41
CA LEU A 151 -5.61 4.06 1.79
C LEU A 151 -6.42 3.08 0.94
N ALA A 152 -7.06 2.09 1.58
CA ALA A 152 -7.87 1.09 0.88
C ALA A 152 -9.07 0.62 1.71
N ASP A 153 -10.23 0.34 1.07
CA ASP A 153 -11.32 -0.33 1.77
C ASP A 153 -10.91 -1.76 2.15
N SER A 154 -10.23 -2.46 1.25
CA SER A 154 -9.74 -3.81 1.54
C SER A 154 -8.31 -4.03 1.03
N LEU A 155 -7.43 -4.38 1.93
CA LEU A 155 -6.02 -4.64 1.65
C LEU A 155 -5.68 -6.07 2.11
N ALA A 156 -5.05 -6.86 1.24
CA ALA A 156 -4.78 -8.24 1.58
C ALA A 156 -3.39 -8.46 2.18
N LEU A 157 -2.35 -7.85 1.64
CA LEU A 157 -0.99 -8.06 2.13
C LEU A 157 -0.13 -6.81 1.95
N VAL A 158 0.58 -6.45 3.01
CA VAL A 158 1.66 -5.47 2.99
C VAL A 158 2.90 -6.14 3.58
N GLU A 159 4.04 -6.11 2.88
CA GLU A 159 5.24 -6.77 3.39
C GLU A 159 6.15 -5.85 4.19
N ALA A 160 6.52 -4.69 3.69
CA ALA A 160 7.45 -3.83 4.41
C ALA A 160 7.11 -2.34 4.28
N LEU A 161 6.98 -1.67 5.42
CA LEU A 161 6.73 -0.24 5.48
C LEU A 161 7.80 0.45 6.33
N CYS A 162 8.24 1.62 5.87
CA CYS A 162 9.11 2.51 6.63
C CYS A 162 8.56 3.94 6.56
N ASP A 163 8.32 4.58 7.70
CA ASP A 163 7.75 5.93 7.76
C ASP A 163 6.43 6.06 6.98
N ALA A 164 5.59 5.02 7.01
CA ALA A 164 4.38 4.92 6.18
C ALA A 164 3.10 4.73 7.00
N LEU A 165 1.97 5.22 6.50
CA LEU A 165 0.67 5.04 7.11
C LEU A 165 -0.22 4.11 6.28
N VAL A 166 -0.80 3.09 6.91
CA VAL A 166 -1.81 2.23 6.30
C VAL A 166 -3.17 2.47 6.92
N LEU A 167 -4.14 2.86 6.12
CA LEU A 167 -5.54 3.04 6.54
C LEU A 167 -6.43 2.10 5.72
N ALA A 168 -7.11 1.16 6.39
CA ALA A 168 -7.99 0.20 5.70
C ALA A 168 -9.19 -0.21 6.55
N ASP A 169 -10.37 -0.41 5.93
CA ASP A 169 -11.50 -1.01 6.66
C ASP A 169 -11.17 -2.47 7.01
N SER A 170 -10.55 -3.21 6.10
CA SER A 170 -10.12 -4.59 6.36
C SER A 170 -8.72 -4.88 5.83
N LEU A 171 -7.84 -5.28 6.70
CA LEU A 171 -6.45 -5.63 6.42
C LEU A 171 -6.18 -7.08 6.84
N ALA A 172 -5.62 -7.89 5.95
CA ALA A 172 -5.43 -9.30 6.27
C ALA A 172 -4.04 -9.60 6.85
N LEU A 173 -2.98 -9.04 6.29
CA LEU A 173 -1.62 -9.33 6.75
C LEU A 173 -0.68 -8.14 6.57
N VAL A 174 0.08 -7.86 7.61
CA VAL A 174 1.23 -6.94 7.57
C VAL A 174 2.43 -7.68 8.15
N ASP A 175 3.54 -7.74 7.41
CA ASP A 175 4.71 -8.50 7.86
C ASP A 175 5.70 -7.64 8.67
N ALA A 176 6.08 -6.47 8.20
CA ALA A 176 7.08 -5.68 8.91
C ALA A 176 6.84 -4.17 8.80
N LEU A 177 6.73 -3.54 9.93
CA LEU A 177 6.58 -2.09 10.03
C LEU A 177 7.74 -1.48 10.82
N MET A 178 8.23 -0.33 10.35
CA MET A 178 9.25 0.44 11.06
C MET A 178 8.88 1.93 11.00
N ASP A 179 8.67 2.55 12.17
CA ASP A 179 8.14 3.92 12.26
C ASP A 179 6.83 4.12 11.47
N ALA A 180 5.99 3.06 11.40
CA ALA A 180 4.79 3.08 10.57
C ALA A 180 3.53 2.78 11.37
N ASP A 181 2.42 3.44 11.01
CA ASP A 181 1.16 3.33 11.71
C ASP A 181 0.12 2.54 10.91
N VAL A 182 -0.65 1.68 11.57
CA VAL A 182 -1.75 0.93 10.96
C VAL A 182 -3.07 1.29 11.64
N LEU A 183 -4.03 1.74 10.86
CA LEU A 183 -5.39 1.98 11.31
C LEU A 183 -6.37 1.11 10.50
N ALA A 184 -7.07 0.19 11.16
CA ALA A 184 -8.01 -0.71 10.49
C ALA A 184 -9.24 -1.02 11.36
N ASP A 185 -10.44 -1.17 10.76
CA ASP A 185 -11.59 -1.70 11.51
C ASP A 185 -11.35 -3.17 11.86
N SER A 186 -10.78 -3.95 10.95
CA SER A 186 -10.45 -5.35 11.20
C SER A 186 -9.09 -5.75 10.64
N LEU A 187 -8.23 -6.22 11.51
CA LEU A 187 -6.87 -6.66 11.20
C LEU A 187 -6.71 -8.14 11.58
N ALA A 188 -6.16 -8.95 10.67
CA ALA A 188 -6.05 -10.37 10.95
C ALA A 188 -4.68 -10.79 11.49
N LEU A 189 -3.59 -10.26 10.95
CA LEU A 189 -2.24 -10.63 11.40
C LEU A 189 -1.26 -9.49 11.19
N VAL A 190 -0.46 -9.23 12.22
CA VAL A 190 0.74 -8.39 12.17
C VAL A 190 1.90 -9.19 12.73
N ASP A 191 2.99 -9.32 11.97
CA ASP A 191 4.11 -10.15 12.40
C ASP A 191 5.16 -9.35 13.20
N ALA A 192 5.64 -8.23 12.72
CA ALA A 192 6.71 -7.52 13.42
C ALA A 192 6.55 -5.99 13.32
N LEU A 193 6.53 -5.35 14.47
CA LEU A 193 6.45 -3.90 14.59
C LEU A 193 7.64 -3.36 15.38
N ILE A 194 8.23 -2.27 14.88
CA ILE A 194 9.29 -1.55 15.58
C ILE A 194 8.96 -0.05 15.56
N GLU A 195 8.78 0.56 16.74
CA GLU A 195 8.39 1.96 16.90
C GLU A 195 7.08 2.30 16.15
N ALA A 196 6.14 1.32 16.05
CA ALA A 196 4.91 1.44 15.27
C ALA A 196 3.65 1.44 16.14
N GLU A 197 2.58 2.08 15.66
CA GLU A 197 1.29 2.09 16.34
C GLU A 197 0.23 1.30 15.55
N VAL A 198 -0.54 0.45 16.23
CA VAL A 198 -1.66 -0.27 15.64
C VAL A 198 -2.96 0.12 16.33
N LEU A 199 -3.91 0.61 15.57
CA LEU A 199 -5.26 0.92 16.05
C LEU A 199 -6.28 0.11 15.25
N ALA A 200 -7.02 -0.79 15.93
CA ALA A 200 -8.03 -1.62 15.29
C ALA A 200 -9.24 -1.87 16.19
N ASP A 201 -10.46 -1.94 15.62
CA ASP A 201 -11.62 -2.39 16.41
C ASP A 201 -11.49 -3.88 16.75
N SER A 202 -11.03 -4.70 15.81
CA SER A 202 -10.80 -6.12 16.06
C SER A 202 -9.51 -6.61 15.43
N ASP A 203 -8.64 -7.15 16.27
CA ASP A 203 -7.37 -7.71 15.84
C ASP A 203 -7.27 -9.18 16.27
N ALA A 204 -6.77 -10.04 15.38
CA ALA A 204 -6.70 -11.45 15.66
C ALA A 204 -5.34 -11.90 16.19
N LEU A 205 -4.24 -11.42 15.62
CA LEU A 205 -2.91 -11.86 16.04
C LEU A 205 -1.86 -10.77 15.82
N VAL A 206 -1.09 -10.49 16.86
CA VAL A 206 0.13 -9.69 16.79
C VAL A 206 1.27 -10.54 17.35
N GLU A 207 2.33 -10.77 16.56
CA GLU A 207 3.39 -11.69 17.00
C GLU A 207 4.51 -11.00 17.75
N ALA A 208 5.14 -9.96 17.23
CA ALA A 208 6.29 -9.35 17.89
C ALA A 208 6.25 -7.83 17.83
N LEU A 209 6.26 -7.20 18.98
CA LEU A 209 6.28 -5.75 19.11
C LEU A 209 7.52 -5.31 19.86
N MET A 210 8.16 -4.23 19.39
CA MET A 210 9.28 -3.60 20.07
C MET A 210 9.09 -2.08 20.04
N ASP A 211 8.99 -1.43 21.20
CA ASP A 211 8.66 -0.01 21.32
C ASP A 211 7.35 0.36 20.59
N ALA A 212 6.38 -0.57 20.55
CA ALA A 212 5.17 -0.39 19.76
C ALA A 212 3.90 -0.43 20.63
N ASP A 213 2.90 0.35 20.24
CA ASP A 213 1.64 0.45 20.95
C ASP A 213 0.49 -0.20 20.17
N VAL A 214 -0.33 -1.01 20.83
CA VAL A 214 -1.54 -1.61 20.26
C VAL A 214 -2.78 -1.15 21.00
N LEU A 215 -3.72 -0.58 20.27
CA LEU A 215 -5.03 -0.20 20.79
C LEU A 215 -6.13 -0.95 20.03
N ALA A 216 -6.91 -1.79 20.71
CA ALA A 216 -7.98 -2.57 20.10
C ALA A 216 -9.19 -2.76 21.01
N ASP A 217 -10.43 -2.74 20.49
CA ASP A 217 -11.58 -3.15 21.26
C ASP A 217 -11.52 -4.66 21.58
N SER A 218 -11.10 -5.48 20.63
CA SER A 218 -10.93 -6.92 20.87
C SER A 218 -9.66 -7.46 20.20
N LEU A 219 -8.77 -8.00 21.01
CA LEU A 219 -7.52 -8.60 20.59
C LEU A 219 -7.47 -10.08 21.00
N ALA A 220 -7.17 -10.98 20.08
CA ALA A 220 -7.21 -12.40 20.38
C ALA A 220 -5.88 -12.94 20.90
N LEU A 221 -4.77 -12.61 20.29
CA LEU A 221 -3.45 -13.14 20.67
C LEU A 221 -2.35 -12.12 20.49
N VAL A 222 -1.51 -11.98 21.50
CA VAL A 222 -0.23 -11.28 21.41
C VAL A 222 0.85 -12.23 21.90
N GLU A 223 1.89 -12.46 21.08
CA GLU A 223 2.93 -13.43 21.46
C GLU A 223 4.09 -12.80 22.23
N ALA A 224 4.73 -11.76 21.72
CA ALA A 224 5.90 -11.21 22.39
C ALA A 224 5.94 -9.67 22.32
N LEU A 225 5.99 -9.05 23.48
CA LEU A 225 6.09 -7.61 23.60
C LEU A 225 7.36 -7.23 24.36
N ILE A 226 8.08 -6.21 23.86
CA ILE A 226 9.24 -5.63 24.53
C ILE A 226 9.08 -4.11 24.52
N GLU A 227 9.03 -3.50 25.73
CA GLU A 227 8.83 -2.05 25.90
C GLU A 227 7.55 -1.54 25.22
N ALA A 228 6.50 -2.39 25.14
CA ALA A 228 5.27 -2.11 24.39
C ALA A 228 4.06 -1.90 25.31
N LEU A 229 3.07 -1.13 24.81
CA LEU A 229 1.81 -0.92 25.53
C LEU A 229 0.65 -1.56 24.76
N VAL A 230 -0.14 -2.40 25.43
CA VAL A 230 -1.38 -2.95 24.88
C VAL A 230 -2.59 -2.44 25.67
N LEU A 231 -3.51 -1.80 24.98
CA LEU A 231 -4.78 -1.33 25.51
C LEU A 231 -5.93 -2.00 24.79
N ALA A 232 -6.74 -2.80 25.48
CA ALA A 232 -7.86 -3.51 24.88
C ALA A 232 -9.05 -3.66 25.82
N ASP A 233 -10.30 -3.57 25.32
CA ASP A 233 -11.47 -3.92 26.11
C ASP A 233 -11.49 -5.43 26.42
N SER A 234 -11.15 -6.26 25.43
CA SER A 234 -11.07 -7.71 25.63
C SER A 234 -9.83 -8.31 24.98
N LEU A 235 -9.00 -8.93 25.79
CA LEU A 235 -7.77 -9.61 25.36
C LEU A 235 -7.82 -11.09 25.77
N ALA A 236 -7.58 -12.00 24.81
CA ALA A 236 -7.72 -13.42 25.13
C ALA A 236 -6.42 -14.04 25.62
N LEU A 237 -5.30 -13.82 24.97
CA LEU A 237 -4.02 -14.43 25.32
C LEU A 237 -2.84 -13.49 25.11
N VAL A 238 -1.96 -13.43 26.09
CA VAL A 238 -0.64 -12.82 25.98
C VAL A 238 0.40 -13.86 26.44
N GLU A 239 1.40 -14.14 25.60
CA GLU A 239 2.39 -15.16 25.95
C GLU A 239 3.60 -14.59 26.68
N ALA A 240 4.26 -13.56 26.20
CA ALA A 240 5.46 -13.04 26.83
C ALA A 240 5.55 -11.52 26.81
N LEU A 241 5.68 -10.92 27.98
CA LEU A 241 5.89 -9.48 28.14
C LEU A 241 7.22 -9.22 28.83
N ILE A 242 7.99 -8.26 28.31
CA ILE A 242 9.23 -7.77 28.93
C ILE A 242 9.19 -6.24 28.91
N ASP A 243 9.25 -5.62 30.11
CA ASP A 243 9.10 -4.16 30.26
C ASP A 243 7.86 -3.58 29.60
N ALA A 244 6.78 -4.39 29.51
CA ALA A 244 5.58 -4.00 28.76
C ALA A 244 4.33 -3.91 29.65
N ASP A 245 3.45 -2.97 29.34
CA ASP A 245 2.23 -2.73 30.08
C ASP A 245 0.99 -3.23 29.34
N VAL A 246 0.08 -3.92 30.03
CA VAL A 246 -1.20 -4.35 29.48
C VAL A 246 -2.36 -3.78 30.31
N LEU A 247 -3.24 -3.05 29.67
CA LEU A 247 -4.48 -2.55 30.25
C LEU A 247 -5.69 -3.14 29.53
N ALA A 248 -6.52 -3.92 30.22
CA ALA A 248 -7.69 -4.55 29.62
C ALA A 248 -8.87 -4.65 30.59
N ASP A 249 -10.12 -4.45 30.11
CA ASP A 249 -11.30 -4.72 30.92
C ASP A 249 -11.43 -6.22 31.22
N SER A 250 -11.17 -7.07 30.22
CA SER A 250 -11.19 -8.52 30.41
C SER A 250 -9.99 -9.21 29.74
N LEU A 251 -9.19 -9.89 30.54
CA LEU A 251 -8.01 -10.63 30.10
C LEU A 251 -8.15 -12.10 30.49
N ALA A 252 -7.98 -13.02 29.55
CA ALA A 252 -8.20 -14.43 29.85
C ALA A 252 -6.94 -15.14 30.31
N LEU A 253 -5.80 -14.98 29.64
CA LEU A 253 -4.57 -15.71 29.98
C LEU A 253 -3.32 -14.85 29.72
N VAL A 254 -2.40 -14.85 30.69
CA VAL A 254 -1.04 -14.34 30.54
C VAL A 254 -0.08 -15.43 30.98
N GLU A 255 0.89 -15.77 30.13
CA GLU A 255 1.83 -16.85 30.45
C GLU A 255 3.09 -16.40 31.14
N ALA A 256 3.78 -15.38 30.65
CA ALA A 256 5.05 -14.95 31.26
C ALA A 256 5.22 -13.42 31.29
N LEU A 257 5.48 -12.89 32.45
CA LEU A 257 5.71 -11.46 32.66
C LEU A 257 7.09 -11.25 33.31
N ILE A 258 7.88 -10.33 32.75
CA ILE A 258 9.16 -9.90 33.31
C ILE A 258 9.20 -8.37 33.35
N GLU A 259 9.27 -7.79 34.58
CA GLU A 259 9.23 -6.33 34.78
C GLU A 259 8.03 -5.64 34.13
N ALA A 260 6.89 -6.39 33.98
CA ALA A 260 5.73 -5.91 33.25
C ALA A 260 4.53 -5.70 34.16
N ASP A 261 3.70 -4.68 33.86
CA ASP A 261 2.52 -4.36 34.63
C ASP A 261 1.23 -4.77 33.90
N VAL A 262 0.33 -5.47 34.58
CA VAL A 262 -0.98 -5.84 34.04
C VAL A 262 -2.08 -5.27 34.90
N LEU A 263 -2.93 -4.44 34.30
CA LEU A 263 -4.14 -3.88 34.96
C LEU A 263 -5.38 -4.40 34.22
N ALA A 264 -6.24 -5.12 34.91
CA ALA A 264 -7.48 -5.65 34.35
C ALA A 264 -8.64 -5.64 35.34
N ASP A 265 -9.87 -5.36 34.86
CA ASP A 265 -11.06 -5.53 35.73
C ASP A 265 -11.32 -7.03 36.01
N SER A 266 -11.13 -7.89 35.01
CA SER A 266 -11.27 -9.34 35.20
C SER A 266 -10.13 -10.11 34.51
N LEU A 267 -9.38 -10.86 35.29
CA LEU A 267 -8.27 -11.69 34.84
C LEU A 267 -8.49 -13.15 35.24
N ALA A 268 -8.39 -14.08 34.28
CA ALA A 268 -8.66 -15.47 34.54
C ALA A 268 -7.44 -16.26 34.97
N LEU A 269 -6.28 -16.15 34.31
CA LEU A 269 -5.09 -16.93 34.65
C LEU A 269 -3.80 -16.18 34.36
N VAL A 270 -2.86 -16.23 35.29
CA VAL A 270 -1.46 -15.82 35.11
C VAL A 270 -0.56 -16.99 35.52
N GLU A 271 0.38 -17.39 34.66
CA GLU A 271 1.23 -18.55 34.96
C GLU A 271 2.58 -18.19 35.60
N ALA A 272 3.32 -17.20 35.10
CA ALA A 272 4.64 -16.87 35.63
C ALA A 272 4.89 -15.38 35.75
N LEU A 273 5.27 -14.91 36.93
CA LEU A 273 5.60 -13.52 37.21
C LEU A 273 7.03 -13.40 37.74
N CYS A 274 7.80 -12.45 37.19
CA CYS A 274 9.14 -12.10 37.67
C CYS A 274 9.24 -10.57 37.73
N ASP A 275 9.30 -10.01 38.95
CA ASP A 275 9.31 -8.57 39.21
C ASP A 275 8.15 -7.79 38.53
N ALA A 276 7.01 -8.46 38.29
CA ALA A 276 5.86 -7.89 37.61
C ALA A 276 4.69 -7.61 38.58
N ASP A 277 3.95 -6.52 38.36
CA ASP A 277 2.79 -6.15 39.12
C ASP A 277 1.48 -6.49 38.40
N VAL A 278 0.61 -7.27 39.01
CA VAL A 278 -0.71 -7.60 38.48
C VAL A 278 -1.79 -7.06 39.36
N LEU A 279 -2.61 -6.15 38.86
CA LEU A 279 -3.75 -5.57 39.57
C LEU A 279 -5.05 -5.94 38.85
N ALA A 280 -5.91 -6.69 39.50
CA ALA A 280 -7.21 -7.07 38.98
C ALA A 280 -8.31 -7.01 40.02
N ASP A 281 -9.51 -6.47 39.66
CA ASP A 281 -10.66 -6.47 40.56
C ASP A 281 -11.19 -7.91 40.81
N SER A 282 -11.09 -8.77 39.78
CA SER A 282 -11.40 -10.19 39.93
C SER A 282 -10.32 -11.05 39.29
N LEU A 283 -9.62 -11.82 40.10
CA LEU A 283 -8.56 -12.73 39.67
C LEU A 283 -8.91 -14.18 39.97
N ALA A 284 -8.82 -15.08 38.98
CA ALA A 284 -9.20 -16.48 39.19
C ALA A 284 -8.04 -17.37 39.65
N LEU A 285 -6.82 -17.26 39.05
CA LEU A 285 -5.69 -18.11 39.42
C LEU A 285 -4.34 -17.48 39.07
N VAL A 286 -3.36 -17.60 39.97
CA VAL A 286 -1.93 -17.30 39.72
C VAL A 286 -1.09 -18.51 40.14
N ASP A 287 -0.30 -19.07 39.21
CA ASP A 287 0.42 -20.33 39.48
C ASP A 287 1.86 -20.17 39.94
N ALA A 288 2.61 -19.16 39.53
CA ALA A 288 4.00 -19.00 39.96
C ALA A 288 4.43 -17.53 40.14
N LEU A 289 4.94 -17.21 41.33
CA LEU A 289 5.54 -15.93 41.70
C LEU A 289 7.01 -16.15 42.02
N MET A 290 7.95 -15.48 41.35
CA MET A 290 9.39 -15.52 41.64
C MET A 290 9.97 -14.13 41.89
#